data_8f26665d57ec9dfa5ae359acb8e57567
#
_entry.id   8f26665d57ec9dfa5ae359acb8e57567
#
_cell.length_a   1.000
_cell.length_b   1.000
_cell.length_c   1.000
_cell.angle_alpha   90.00
_cell.angle_beta   90.00
_cell.angle_gamma   90.00
#
_symmetry.space_group_name_H-M   'P 1'
#
loop_
_entity.id
_entity.type
_entity.pdbx_description
1 polymer ?
#
loop_
_entity_poly.entity_id
_entity_poly.type
_entity_poly.pdbx_seq_one_letter_code
_entity_poly.pdbx_strand_id
1 'polypeptide(L)'
;PHPRDRARRQLILTAAARAIRSIPAGQLAAEAAGLLGAGFRLALAAGHDDGPNLRIVYLFLAAAPDRRLELHVTVTADDSRLPSLAGLSYPASRFERELHDLFGIIPVGHPLPRRLVRHAHWPPGWYPMRHDAGDPPPFVEGDRFPFLQVDGDGVYEIPVGPVHAGLLEPG
;
A
#
# COMPACT_ATOMS: atom_id res chain seq x y z
N PRO A 1 12.33 -29.02 -31.42
CA PRO A 1 12.30 -27.86 -30.56
C PRO A 1 13.65 -27.14 -30.63
N HIS A 2 13.61 -25.86 -31.06
CA HIS A 2 14.80 -25.04 -31.28
C HIS A 2 15.55 -24.82 -29.95
N PRO A 3 16.92 -24.85 -29.91
CA PRO A 3 17.67 -24.63 -28.67
C PRO A 3 17.31 -23.38 -27.88
N ARG A 4 16.81 -22.33 -28.57
CA ARG A 4 16.33 -21.10 -27.95
C ARG A 4 15.03 -21.29 -27.13
N ASP A 5 14.18 -22.28 -27.47
CA ASP A 5 12.97 -22.57 -26.72
C ASP A 5 13.25 -23.35 -25.43
N ARG A 6 14.31 -24.17 -25.43
CA ARG A 6 14.77 -24.83 -24.20
C ARG A 6 15.39 -23.85 -23.22
N ALA A 7 16.20 -22.89 -23.72
CA ALA A 7 16.78 -21.84 -22.88
C ALA A 7 15.68 -20.93 -22.29
N ARG A 8 14.67 -20.54 -23.08
CA ARG A 8 13.52 -19.76 -22.59
C ARG A 8 12.68 -20.54 -21.57
N ARG A 9 12.42 -21.84 -21.78
CA ARG A 9 11.72 -22.67 -20.80
C ARG A 9 12.53 -22.86 -19.52
N GLN A 10 13.85 -22.94 -19.60
CA GLN A 10 14.72 -23.07 -18.44
C GLN A 10 14.84 -21.76 -17.65
N LEU A 11 14.74 -20.60 -18.30
CA LEU A 11 14.64 -19.30 -17.62
C LEU A 11 13.29 -19.12 -16.88
N ILE A 12 12.23 -19.76 -17.36
CA ILE A 12 10.89 -19.72 -16.72
C ILE A 12 10.83 -20.67 -15.51
N LEU A 13 11.72 -21.66 -15.42
CA LEU A 13 11.72 -22.70 -14.37
C LEU A 13 12.67 -22.47 -13.21
N THR A 14 13.57 -21.49 -13.28
CA THR A 14 14.21 -20.97 -12.08
C THR A 14 13.27 -19.93 -11.47
N ALA A 15 12.24 -20.43 -10.77
CA ALA A 15 11.43 -19.57 -9.93
C ALA A 15 12.38 -18.74 -9.07
N ALA A 16 12.34 -17.40 -9.23
CA ALA A 16 13.14 -16.50 -8.42
C ALA A 16 13.00 -16.93 -6.96
N ALA A 17 14.11 -17.18 -6.28
CA ALA A 17 14.08 -17.72 -4.93
C ALA A 17 13.23 -16.79 -4.06
N ARG A 18 12.05 -17.27 -3.65
CA ARG A 18 11.15 -16.57 -2.74
C ARG A 18 11.64 -16.83 -1.32
N ALA A 19 12.09 -15.78 -0.67
CA ALA A 19 12.40 -15.82 0.75
C ALA A 19 11.29 -15.13 1.56
N ILE A 20 10.92 -15.73 2.68
CA ILE A 20 9.97 -15.16 3.63
C ILE A 20 10.68 -14.99 4.96
N ARG A 21 10.55 -13.82 5.56
CA ARG A 21 11.07 -13.52 6.90
C ARG A 21 9.99 -12.85 7.73
N SER A 22 9.71 -13.41 8.90
CA SER A 22 8.86 -12.75 9.91
C SER A 22 9.75 -11.91 10.82
N ILE A 23 9.39 -10.66 11.01
CA ILE A 23 10.16 -9.71 11.83
C ILE A 23 9.24 -8.96 12.81
N PRO A 24 9.76 -8.52 13.96
CA PRO A 24 9.04 -7.61 14.84
C PRO A 24 8.78 -6.26 14.18
N ALA A 25 7.66 -5.61 14.51
CA ALA A 25 7.28 -4.30 13.97
C ALA A 25 8.39 -3.24 14.14
N GLY A 26 9.06 -3.23 15.28
CA GLY A 26 10.16 -2.28 15.56
C GLY A 26 11.40 -2.44 14.67
N GLN A 27 11.57 -3.57 13.97
CA GLN A 27 12.69 -3.81 13.07
C GLN A 27 12.36 -3.45 11.61
N LEU A 28 11.08 -3.18 11.29
CA LEU A 28 10.62 -2.98 9.93
C LEU A 28 11.40 -1.89 9.16
N ALA A 29 11.58 -0.72 9.76
CA ALA A 29 12.25 0.39 9.10
C ALA A 29 13.73 0.09 8.80
N ALA A 30 14.44 -0.55 9.73
CA ALA A 30 15.84 -0.91 9.56
C ALA A 30 16.02 -2.00 8.47
N GLU A 31 15.18 -3.05 8.49
CA GLU A 31 15.20 -4.11 7.49
C GLU A 31 14.86 -3.57 6.09
N ALA A 32 13.83 -2.71 5.99
CA ALA A 32 13.47 -2.08 4.73
C ALA A 32 14.60 -1.19 4.18
N ALA A 33 15.23 -0.37 5.03
CA ALA A 33 16.36 0.47 4.64
C ALA A 33 17.55 -0.38 4.13
N GLY A 34 17.84 -1.49 4.81
CA GLY A 34 18.88 -2.43 4.38
C GLY A 34 18.59 -3.05 3.01
N LEU A 35 17.33 -3.47 2.78
CA LEU A 35 16.91 -4.04 1.50
C LEU A 35 16.97 -3.01 0.36
N LEU A 36 16.47 -1.80 0.60
CA LEU A 36 16.54 -0.72 -0.40
C LEU A 36 18.00 -0.36 -0.72
N GLY A 37 18.88 -0.29 0.29
CA GLY A 37 20.32 -0.08 0.10
C GLY A 37 21.01 -1.22 -0.66
N ALA A 38 20.49 -2.45 -0.56
CA ALA A 38 20.97 -3.62 -1.32
C ALA A 38 20.36 -3.73 -2.73
N GLY A 39 19.66 -2.70 -3.21
CA GLY A 39 19.11 -2.63 -4.57
C GLY A 39 17.75 -3.32 -4.76
N PHE A 40 17.08 -3.70 -3.66
CA PHE A 40 15.68 -4.08 -3.75
C PHE A 40 14.78 -2.84 -3.87
N ARG A 41 13.60 -3.04 -4.41
CA ARG A 41 12.52 -2.04 -4.40
C ARG A 41 11.30 -2.62 -3.70
N LEU A 42 10.58 -1.81 -2.96
CA LEU A 42 9.28 -2.18 -2.44
C LEU A 42 8.28 -2.23 -3.60
N ALA A 43 7.68 -3.38 -3.82
CA ALA A 43 6.72 -3.61 -4.90
C ALA A 43 5.27 -3.62 -4.40
N LEU A 44 5.04 -4.04 -3.16
CA LEU A 44 3.71 -4.18 -2.57
C LEU A 44 3.81 -4.13 -1.05
N ALA A 45 2.78 -3.59 -0.39
CA ALA A 45 2.45 -3.91 0.98
C ALA A 45 0.97 -4.30 1.05
N ALA A 46 0.65 -5.46 1.62
CA ALA A 46 -0.69 -5.99 1.71
C ALA A 46 -1.03 -6.36 3.16
N GLY A 47 -2.25 -6.02 3.58
CA GLY A 47 -2.79 -6.40 4.88
C GLY A 47 -3.54 -7.71 4.81
N HIS A 48 -3.50 -8.44 5.92
CA HIS A 48 -4.30 -9.64 6.17
C HIS A 48 -4.87 -9.56 7.58
N ASP A 49 -6.13 -9.88 7.72
CA ASP A 49 -6.74 -10.08 9.03
C ASP A 49 -6.65 -11.57 9.39
N ASP A 50 -5.82 -11.89 10.37
CA ASP A 50 -5.63 -13.25 10.90
C ASP A 50 -6.41 -13.42 12.24
N GLY A 51 -7.49 -12.66 12.45
CA GLY A 51 -8.33 -12.65 13.65
C GLY A 51 -7.81 -11.71 14.72
N PRO A 52 -7.21 -12.20 15.84
CA PRO A 52 -6.70 -11.33 16.89
C PRO A 52 -5.49 -10.49 16.47
N ASN A 53 -4.92 -10.81 15.31
CA ASN A 53 -3.75 -10.14 14.76
C ASN A 53 -4.01 -9.66 13.32
N LEU A 54 -3.33 -8.57 12.98
CA LEU A 54 -3.20 -8.10 11.59
C LEU A 54 -1.78 -8.41 11.12
N ARG A 55 -1.64 -9.04 9.98
CA ARG A 55 -0.37 -9.37 9.35
C ARG A 55 -0.17 -8.53 8.10
N ILE A 56 0.96 -7.86 8.01
CA ILE A 56 1.33 -7.06 6.86
C ILE A 56 2.49 -7.74 6.13
N VAL A 57 2.31 -7.91 4.83
CA VAL A 57 3.31 -8.50 3.93
C VAL A 57 3.91 -7.40 3.07
N TYR A 58 5.19 -7.14 3.24
CA TYR A 58 5.96 -6.24 2.38
C TYR A 58 6.75 -7.06 1.37
N LEU A 59 6.44 -6.92 0.08
CA LEU A 59 7.14 -7.60 -0.99
C LEU A 59 8.25 -6.71 -1.56
N PHE A 60 9.47 -7.20 -1.43
CA PHE A 60 10.65 -6.57 -2.02
C PHE A 60 11.16 -7.39 -3.21
N LEU A 61 11.48 -6.70 -4.30
CA LEU A 61 11.97 -7.28 -5.54
C LEU A 61 13.31 -6.66 -5.93
N ALA A 62 14.22 -7.49 -6.42
CA ALA A 62 15.44 -7.05 -7.09
C ALA A 62 15.63 -7.83 -8.39
N ALA A 63 16.21 -7.18 -9.40
CA ALA A 63 16.53 -7.79 -10.69
C ALA A 63 18.02 -8.06 -10.83
N ALA A 64 18.36 -9.02 -11.71
CA ALA A 64 19.71 -9.44 -12.10
C ALA A 64 20.61 -9.95 -10.94
N PRO A 65 20.38 -11.14 -10.34
CA PRO A 65 19.30 -12.10 -10.63
C PRO A 65 17.98 -11.72 -9.97
N ASP A 66 16.87 -12.22 -10.50
CA ASP A 66 15.56 -12.00 -9.93
C ASP A 66 15.47 -12.59 -8.52
N ARG A 67 15.19 -11.73 -7.55
CA ARG A 67 15.04 -12.09 -6.14
C ARG A 67 13.73 -11.53 -5.60
N ARG A 68 13.06 -12.33 -4.79
CA ARG A 68 11.83 -11.96 -4.08
C ARG A 68 12.00 -12.17 -2.59
N LEU A 69 11.75 -11.15 -1.81
CA LEU A 69 11.79 -11.25 -0.37
C LEU A 69 10.52 -10.64 0.20
N GLU A 70 9.85 -11.40 1.05
CA GLU A 70 8.70 -10.94 1.81
C GLU A 70 9.10 -10.73 3.25
N LEU A 71 8.84 -9.54 3.77
CA LEU A 71 8.85 -9.29 5.20
C LEU A 71 7.43 -9.38 5.71
N HIS A 72 7.19 -10.29 6.64
CA HIS A 72 5.92 -10.44 7.34
C HIS A 72 6.04 -9.77 8.70
N VAL A 73 5.16 -8.82 8.97
CA VAL A 73 5.05 -8.13 10.25
C VAL A 73 3.67 -8.38 10.81
N THR A 74 3.60 -8.78 12.07
CA THR A 74 2.34 -9.02 12.77
C THR A 74 2.21 -8.00 13.90
N VAL A 75 1.02 -7.40 14.00
CA VAL A 75 0.61 -6.52 15.09
C VAL A 75 -0.73 -7.03 15.64
N THR A 76 -1.07 -6.68 16.87
CA THR A 76 -2.40 -7.00 17.41
C THR A 76 -3.45 -6.08 16.78
N ALA A 77 -4.68 -6.56 16.68
CA ALA A 77 -5.78 -5.76 16.16
C ALA A 77 -6.07 -4.53 17.04
N ASP A 78 -5.81 -4.65 18.37
CA ASP A 78 -6.01 -3.58 19.35
C ASP A 78 -4.91 -2.52 19.34
N ASP A 79 -3.68 -2.89 18.95
CA ASP A 79 -2.56 -1.95 18.78
C ASP A 79 -1.89 -2.19 17.41
N SER A 80 -2.57 -1.72 16.37
CA SER A 80 -2.18 -1.91 14.98
C SER A 80 -1.20 -0.85 14.46
N ARG A 81 -0.15 -0.55 15.25
CA ARG A 81 0.85 0.48 14.92
C ARG A 81 2.09 -0.10 14.27
N LEU A 82 2.54 0.58 13.20
CA LEU A 82 3.76 0.23 12.47
C LEU A 82 4.60 1.47 12.17
N PRO A 83 5.93 1.38 12.21
CA PRO A 83 6.78 2.44 11.68
C PRO A 83 6.50 2.65 10.18
N SER A 84 6.32 3.90 9.77
CA SER A 84 6.12 4.24 8.36
C SER A 84 7.41 4.06 7.56
N LEU A 85 7.28 3.49 6.36
CA LEU A 85 8.33 3.41 5.35
C LEU A 85 8.23 4.53 4.30
N ALA A 86 7.26 5.45 4.43
CA ALA A 86 7.00 6.49 3.43
C ALA A 86 8.20 7.44 3.23
N GLY A 87 9.02 7.64 4.28
CA GLY A 87 10.28 8.38 4.17
C GLY A 87 11.41 7.64 3.46
N LEU A 88 11.31 6.33 3.33
CA LEU A 88 12.32 5.48 2.66
C LEU A 88 11.92 5.12 1.23
N SER A 89 10.62 5.00 0.98
CA SER A 89 10.08 4.54 -0.29
C SER A 89 8.77 5.24 -0.62
N TYR A 90 8.74 6.02 -1.70
CA TYR A 90 7.53 6.73 -2.13
C TYR A 90 6.29 5.82 -2.31
N PRO A 91 6.38 4.62 -2.92
CA PRO A 91 5.23 3.71 -3.00
C PRO A 91 4.66 3.31 -1.64
N ALA A 92 5.50 3.19 -0.60
CA ALA A 92 5.05 2.86 0.74
C ALA A 92 3.97 3.82 1.25
N SER A 93 4.10 5.11 0.95
CA SER A 93 3.11 6.12 1.33
C SER A 93 1.68 5.79 0.88
N ARG A 94 1.51 5.16 -0.29
CA ARG A 94 0.18 4.75 -0.79
C ARG A 94 -0.31 3.49 -0.12
N PHE A 95 0.54 2.48 -0.07
CA PHE A 95 0.21 1.22 0.59
C PHE A 95 -0.14 1.40 2.06
N GLU A 96 0.59 2.22 2.79
CA GLU A 96 0.33 2.49 4.21
C GLU A 96 -1.00 3.22 4.43
N ARG A 97 -1.36 4.14 3.55
CA ARG A 97 -2.66 4.83 3.60
C ARG A 97 -3.80 3.89 3.27
N GLU A 98 -3.61 2.98 2.29
CA GLU A 98 -4.57 1.93 1.98
C GLU A 98 -4.74 0.96 3.15
N LEU A 99 -3.65 0.50 3.76
CA LEU A 99 -3.67 -0.34 4.96
C LEU A 99 -4.41 0.35 6.11
N HIS A 100 -4.22 1.66 6.28
CA HIS A 100 -4.97 2.42 7.27
C HIS A 100 -6.46 2.47 6.94
N ASP A 101 -6.82 2.82 5.71
CA ASP A 101 -8.22 2.97 5.29
C ASP A 101 -9.00 1.65 5.38
N LEU A 102 -8.36 0.52 5.05
CA LEU A 102 -9.04 -0.77 4.93
C LEU A 102 -8.94 -1.66 6.18
N PHE A 103 -7.86 -1.54 6.96
CA PHE A 103 -7.59 -2.39 8.12
C PHE A 103 -7.43 -1.63 9.44
N GLY A 104 -7.33 -0.29 9.41
CA GLY A 104 -7.07 0.52 10.60
C GLY A 104 -5.62 0.49 11.08
N ILE A 105 -4.68 0.04 10.25
CA ILE A 105 -3.25 0.00 10.59
C ILE A 105 -2.71 1.42 10.59
N ILE A 106 -2.04 1.82 11.68
CA ILE A 106 -1.54 3.18 11.87
C ILE A 106 -0.06 3.28 11.48
N PRO A 107 0.28 3.95 10.37
CA PRO A 107 1.68 4.17 9.98
C PRO A 107 2.28 5.33 10.78
N VAL A 108 3.01 5.00 11.84
CA VAL A 108 3.63 5.98 12.74
C VAL A 108 4.73 6.75 12.02
N GLY A 109 4.65 8.07 12.02
CA GLY A 109 5.61 8.94 11.32
C GLY A 109 5.36 9.10 9.82
N HIS A 110 4.19 8.70 9.33
CA HIS A 110 3.81 8.95 7.93
C HIS A 110 3.69 10.46 7.66
N PRO A 111 4.34 11.01 6.60
CA PRO A 111 4.38 12.45 6.37
C PRO A 111 3.03 13.05 5.93
N LEU A 112 2.15 12.23 5.37
CA LEU A 112 0.84 12.68 4.87
C LEU A 112 -0.23 11.59 5.10
N PRO A 113 -0.70 11.39 6.34
CA PRO A 113 -1.58 10.29 6.72
C PRO A 113 -3.06 10.59 6.40
N ARG A 114 -3.35 11.09 5.21
CA ARG A 114 -4.72 11.32 4.75
C ARG A 114 -5.31 10.10 4.07
N ARG A 115 -6.64 9.98 4.04
CA ARG A 115 -7.33 8.89 3.34
C ARG A 115 -6.85 8.75 1.88
N LEU A 116 -6.86 7.53 1.37
CA LEU A 116 -6.52 7.21 -0.02
C LEU A 116 -7.71 6.61 -0.77
N VAL A 117 -8.25 5.50 -0.24
CA VAL A 117 -9.36 4.76 -0.85
C VAL A 117 -10.68 5.02 -0.15
N ARG A 118 -10.64 5.40 1.13
CA ARG A 118 -11.84 5.69 1.92
C ARG A 118 -12.49 7.00 1.45
N HIS A 119 -13.77 6.94 1.15
CA HIS A 119 -14.56 8.13 0.84
C HIS A 119 -14.91 8.94 2.09
N ALA A 120 -15.17 10.23 1.92
CA ALA A 120 -15.46 11.14 3.00
C ALA A 120 -16.68 10.74 3.84
N HIS A 121 -17.69 10.13 3.19
CA HIS A 121 -18.92 9.68 3.82
C HIS A 121 -18.84 8.32 4.53
N TRP A 122 -17.69 7.63 4.47
CA TRP A 122 -17.50 6.39 5.23
C TRP A 122 -17.35 6.71 6.72
N PRO A 123 -18.05 5.99 7.58
CA PRO A 123 -17.96 6.22 9.01
C PRO A 123 -16.54 6.05 9.55
N PRO A 124 -16.10 6.92 10.47
CA PRO A 124 -14.80 6.73 11.13
C PRO A 124 -14.76 5.41 11.88
N GLY A 125 -13.59 4.74 11.86
CA GLY A 125 -13.38 3.50 12.61
C GLY A 125 -14.01 2.25 11.99
N TRP A 126 -14.66 2.36 10.83
CA TRP A 126 -15.11 1.20 10.08
C TRP A 126 -14.07 0.79 9.05
N TYR A 127 -13.55 -0.43 9.16
CA TYR A 127 -12.47 -0.97 8.35
C TYR A 127 -12.96 -2.20 7.58
N PRO A 128 -13.35 -2.06 6.30
CA PRO A 128 -14.11 -3.07 5.55
C PRO A 128 -13.38 -4.39 5.31
N MET A 129 -12.06 -4.41 5.43
CA MET A 129 -11.25 -5.62 5.22
C MET A 129 -10.96 -6.39 6.51
N ARG A 130 -11.55 -5.97 7.63
CA ARG A 130 -11.47 -6.72 8.90
C ARG A 130 -12.63 -7.71 9.01
N HIS A 131 -12.37 -8.87 9.60
CA HIS A 131 -13.40 -9.89 9.86
C HIS A 131 -14.49 -9.38 10.81
N ASP A 132 -14.14 -8.47 11.72
CA ASP A 132 -15.05 -7.88 12.69
C ASP A 132 -15.75 -6.59 12.19
N ALA A 133 -15.56 -6.22 10.93
CA ALA A 133 -16.14 -5.00 10.36
C ALA A 133 -17.68 -4.95 10.42
N GLY A 134 -18.33 -6.13 10.34
CA GLY A 134 -19.78 -6.21 10.22
C GLY A 134 -20.32 -5.63 8.92
N ASP A 135 -21.65 -5.42 8.88
CA ASP A 135 -22.30 -4.75 7.75
C ASP A 135 -21.88 -3.29 7.65
N PRO A 136 -21.82 -2.72 6.42
CA PRO A 136 -21.52 -1.31 6.26
C PRO A 136 -22.50 -0.43 7.06
N PRO A 137 -22.00 0.40 7.98
CA PRO A 137 -22.88 1.32 8.69
C PRO A 137 -23.41 2.41 7.75
N PRO A 138 -24.50 3.12 8.12
CA PRO A 138 -25.00 4.22 7.34
C PRO A 138 -23.93 5.26 7.06
N PHE A 139 -23.94 5.84 5.87
CA PHE A 139 -23.05 6.93 5.52
C PHE A 139 -23.27 8.12 6.45
N VAL A 140 -22.18 8.82 6.75
CA VAL A 140 -22.19 10.04 7.55
C VAL A 140 -21.90 11.23 6.66
N GLU A 141 -22.23 12.44 7.13
CA GLU A 141 -21.75 13.65 6.49
C GLU A 141 -20.22 13.68 6.58
N GLY A 142 -19.56 13.70 5.41
CA GLY A 142 -18.12 13.61 5.32
C GLY A 142 -17.45 14.98 5.36
N ASP A 143 -16.19 14.99 5.72
CA ASP A 143 -15.31 16.14 5.56
C ASP A 143 -15.08 16.44 4.06
N ARG A 144 -14.88 17.71 3.74
CA ARG A 144 -14.50 18.10 2.39
C ARG A 144 -13.09 17.59 2.08
N PHE A 145 -12.90 17.05 0.88
CA PHE A 145 -11.55 16.73 0.41
C PHE A 145 -10.76 18.02 0.24
N PRO A 146 -9.53 18.12 0.78
CA PRO A 146 -8.70 19.33 0.65
C PRO A 146 -8.13 19.40 -0.77
N PHE A 147 -8.91 19.93 -1.72
CA PHE A 147 -8.42 20.20 -3.06
C PHE A 147 -7.35 21.30 -3.02
N LEU A 148 -6.35 21.16 -3.86
CA LEU A 148 -5.37 22.21 -4.06
C LEU A 148 -6.06 23.38 -4.76
N GLN A 149 -5.99 24.56 -4.14
CA GLN A 149 -6.42 25.80 -4.76
C GLN A 149 -5.21 26.39 -5.51
N VAL A 150 -5.40 26.79 -6.74
CA VAL A 150 -4.37 27.46 -7.56
C VAL A 150 -4.94 28.80 -8.02
N ASP A 151 -4.34 29.89 -7.54
CA ASP A 151 -4.75 31.24 -7.86
C ASP A 151 -3.69 31.92 -8.75
N GLY A 152 -4.10 32.89 -9.57
CA GLY A 152 -3.22 33.68 -10.41
C GLY A 152 -3.94 34.33 -11.58
N ASP A 153 -3.32 35.31 -12.22
CA ASP A 153 -3.89 35.94 -13.40
C ASP A 153 -4.03 34.93 -14.57
N GLY A 154 -5.24 34.82 -15.10
CA GLY A 154 -5.57 33.87 -16.17
C GLY A 154 -5.76 32.43 -15.72
N VAL A 155 -5.71 32.13 -14.42
CA VAL A 155 -6.07 30.85 -13.86
C VAL A 155 -7.57 30.81 -13.60
N TYR A 156 -8.22 29.75 -14.07
CA TYR A 156 -9.63 29.47 -13.76
C TYR A 156 -9.86 27.98 -13.60
N GLU A 157 -10.81 27.62 -12.76
CA GLU A 157 -11.18 26.23 -12.54
C GLU A 157 -12.17 25.78 -13.62
N ILE A 158 -11.94 24.60 -14.17
CA ILE A 158 -12.87 23.93 -15.08
C ILE A 158 -13.42 22.72 -14.35
N PRO A 159 -14.75 22.64 -14.15
CA PRO A 159 -15.37 21.44 -13.61
C PRO A 159 -15.17 20.28 -14.58
N VAL A 160 -14.63 19.17 -14.07
CA VAL A 160 -14.41 17.96 -14.84
C VAL A 160 -15.23 16.84 -14.19
N GLY A 161 -16.09 16.23 -14.99
CA GLY A 161 -16.86 15.07 -14.59
C GLY A 161 -16.05 13.76 -14.65
N PRO A 162 -16.71 12.62 -14.86
CA PRO A 162 -16.07 11.31 -14.88
C PRO A 162 -14.94 11.21 -15.90
N VAL A 163 -13.88 10.50 -15.51
CA VAL A 163 -12.73 10.19 -16.37
C VAL A 163 -12.82 8.74 -16.83
N HIS A 164 -12.91 8.53 -18.12
CA HIS A 164 -12.99 7.22 -18.73
C HIS A 164 -11.79 7.00 -19.65
N ALA A 165 -10.96 6.00 -19.41
CA ALA A 165 -9.92 5.51 -20.32
C ALA A 165 -9.28 6.58 -21.27
N GLY A 166 -9.01 7.77 -20.74
CA GLY A 166 -8.43 8.89 -21.50
C GLY A 166 -9.43 9.93 -22.02
N LEU A 167 -10.73 9.75 -21.81
CA LEU A 167 -11.76 10.77 -22.04
C LEU A 167 -12.13 11.44 -20.72
N LEU A 168 -12.19 12.77 -20.75
CA LEU A 168 -12.69 13.61 -19.67
C LEU A 168 -14.07 14.15 -20.09
N GLU A 169 -15.07 13.92 -19.26
CA GLU A 169 -16.39 14.50 -19.47
C GLU A 169 -16.50 15.83 -18.73
N PRO A 170 -17.21 16.84 -19.28
CA PRO A 170 -17.55 18.06 -18.55
C PRO A 170 -18.37 17.72 -17.31
N GLY A 171 -18.12 18.40 -16.20
CA GLY A 171 -18.86 18.27 -14.95
C GLY A 171 -20.13 19.12 -14.93
#